data_039e271c5fcb638ebce79cfeea7c9467
#
_entry.id   039e271c5fcb638ebce79cfeea7c9467
#
_cell.length_a   1.000
_cell.length_b   1.000
_cell.length_c   1.000
_cell.angle_alpha   90.00
_cell.angle_beta   90.00
_cell.angle_gamma   90.00
#
_symmetry.space_group_name_H-M   'P 1'
#
loop_
_entity.id
_entity.type
_entity.pdbx_description
1 polymer ?
#
loop_
_entity_poly.entity_id
_entity_poly.type
_entity_poly.pdbx_seq_one_letter_code
_entity_poly.pdbx_strand_id
1 'polypeptide(L)'
;MAELHRLSGLAMRFVIDHLWPKGPKPDNYFGLAQQFLGFVSRIDAMKRSACIEGARMALARVKAYWTDIEATVIASQDPAGGQHPAEHHLAQVTEGARLIEAQCSKNILFE
;
A
#
# COMPACT_ATOMS: atom_id res chain seq x y z
N MET A 1 24.29 23.40 15.68
CA MET A 1 24.46 22.24 14.77
C MET A 1 24.10 20.93 15.40
N ALA A 2 24.48 20.68 16.66
CA ALA A 2 24.14 19.43 17.34
C ALA A 2 22.63 19.23 17.43
N GLU A 3 21.86 20.28 17.69
CA GLU A 3 20.41 20.20 17.80
C GLU A 3 19.75 19.82 16.46
N LEU A 4 20.22 20.45 15.36
CA LEU A 4 19.71 20.13 14.03
C LEU A 4 20.03 18.69 13.67
N HIS A 5 21.25 18.23 13.97
CA HIS A 5 21.65 16.84 13.73
C HIS A 5 20.74 15.87 14.50
N ARG A 6 20.47 16.17 15.76
CA ARG A 6 19.60 15.35 16.60
C ARG A 6 18.17 15.27 16.02
N LEU A 7 17.61 16.41 15.65
CA LEU A 7 16.27 16.48 15.09
C LEU A 7 16.19 15.73 13.75
N SER A 8 17.20 15.88 12.89
CA SER A 8 17.25 15.16 11.63
C SER A 8 17.28 13.65 11.85
N GLY A 9 18.08 13.19 12.83
CA GLY A 9 18.16 11.78 13.16
C GLY A 9 16.83 11.23 13.66
N LEU A 10 16.13 11.97 14.52
CA LEU A 10 14.83 11.55 15.04
C LEU A 10 13.79 11.48 13.91
N ALA A 11 13.80 12.46 13.01
CA ALA A 11 12.88 12.50 11.88
C ALA A 11 13.11 11.31 10.94
N MET A 12 14.38 11.04 10.62
CA MET A 12 14.70 9.89 9.76
C MET A 12 14.33 8.57 10.41
N ARG A 13 14.56 8.44 11.72
CA ARG A 13 14.19 7.22 12.44
C ARG A 13 12.67 7.00 12.42
N PHE A 14 11.91 8.07 12.60
CA PHE A 14 10.46 8.00 12.54
C PHE A 14 9.99 7.51 11.16
N VAL A 15 10.54 8.05 10.08
CA VAL A 15 10.19 7.64 8.72
C VAL A 15 10.61 6.18 8.48
N ILE A 16 11.80 5.79 8.93
CA ILE A 16 12.29 4.43 8.75
C ILE A 16 11.40 3.44 9.50
N ASP A 17 10.96 3.78 10.71
CA ASP A 17 10.06 2.91 11.47
C ASP A 17 8.75 2.66 10.71
N HIS A 18 8.26 3.66 9.97
CA HIS A 18 7.06 3.53 9.16
C HIS A 18 7.29 2.71 7.90
N LEU A 19 8.40 2.95 7.21
CA LEU A 19 8.68 2.32 5.92
C LEU A 19 9.22 0.90 6.07
N TRP A 20 9.92 0.61 7.16
CA TRP A 20 10.49 -0.72 7.42
C TRP A 20 10.08 -1.18 8.82
N PRO A 21 8.79 -1.47 9.07
CA PRO A 21 8.33 -1.79 10.42
C PRO A 21 8.93 -3.08 10.98
N LYS A 22 9.36 -4.00 10.12
CA LYS A 22 9.90 -5.29 10.53
C LYS A 22 11.40 -5.42 10.33
N GLY A 23 12.01 -4.40 9.72
CA GLY A 23 13.43 -4.47 9.41
C GLY A 23 14.31 -4.03 10.57
N PRO A 24 15.59 -4.44 10.56
CA PRO A 24 16.56 -3.93 11.51
C PRO A 24 16.77 -2.43 11.27
N LYS A 25 17.05 -1.71 12.36
CA LYS A 25 17.22 -0.26 12.30
C LYS A 25 18.65 0.10 12.67
N PRO A 26 19.30 0.96 11.85
CA PRO A 26 20.65 1.42 12.18
C PRO A 26 20.69 2.21 13.48
N ASP A 27 21.80 2.07 14.23
CA ASP A 27 21.96 2.75 15.50
C ASP A 27 22.59 4.12 15.36
N ASN A 28 23.19 4.43 14.19
CA ASN A 28 23.92 5.68 14.02
C ASN A 28 23.30 6.49 12.87
N TYR A 29 23.66 7.78 12.86
CA TYR A 29 23.13 8.73 11.87
C TYR A 29 23.50 8.34 10.44
N PHE A 30 24.73 7.88 10.22
CA PHE A 30 25.18 7.51 8.88
C PHE A 30 24.35 6.36 8.32
N GLY A 31 24.13 5.33 9.14
CA GLY A 31 23.29 4.20 8.74
C GLY A 31 21.85 4.60 8.46
N LEU A 32 21.30 5.50 9.29
CA LEU A 32 19.95 6.03 9.08
C LEU A 32 19.86 6.79 7.75
N ALA A 33 20.86 7.62 7.47
CA ALA A 33 20.90 8.39 6.24
C ALA A 33 21.01 7.49 5.01
N GLN A 34 21.84 6.43 5.07
CA GLN A 34 21.95 5.47 3.98
C GLN A 34 20.64 4.75 3.72
N GLN A 35 19.97 4.30 4.77
CA GLN A 35 18.68 3.62 4.64
C GLN A 35 17.62 4.57 4.09
N PHE A 36 17.66 5.82 4.54
CA PHE A 36 16.71 6.83 4.09
C PHE A 36 16.84 7.13 2.60
N LEU A 37 18.02 6.96 2.01
CA LEU A 37 18.19 7.15 0.56
C LEU A 37 17.36 6.17 -0.27
N GLY A 38 16.97 5.06 0.32
CA GLY A 38 16.09 4.09 -0.34
C GLY A 38 14.61 4.35 -0.17
N PHE A 39 14.22 5.51 0.41
CA PHE A 39 12.82 5.71 0.79
C PHE A 39 11.87 5.78 -0.40
N VAL A 40 12.31 6.31 -1.54
CA VAL A 40 11.43 6.42 -2.71
C VAL A 40 11.01 5.03 -3.19
N SER A 41 11.97 4.12 -3.35
CA SER A 41 11.65 2.74 -3.72
C SER A 41 10.77 2.06 -2.69
N ARG A 42 11.02 2.35 -1.41
CA ARG A 42 10.22 1.77 -0.33
C ARG A 42 8.79 2.28 -0.33
N ILE A 43 8.60 3.56 -0.59
CA ILE A 43 7.27 4.14 -0.73
C ILE A 43 6.54 3.50 -1.90
N ASP A 44 7.21 3.30 -3.04
CA ASP A 44 6.61 2.63 -4.19
C ASP A 44 6.20 1.20 -3.85
N ALA A 45 7.03 0.47 -3.11
CA ALA A 45 6.70 -0.87 -2.64
C ALA A 45 5.47 -0.86 -1.74
N MET A 46 5.39 0.11 -0.83
CA MET A 46 4.25 0.24 0.07
C MET A 46 2.97 0.58 -0.70
N LYS A 47 3.06 1.45 -1.70
CA LYS A 47 1.91 1.77 -2.55
C LYS A 47 1.39 0.54 -3.26
N ARG A 48 2.29 -0.27 -3.84
CA ARG A 48 1.90 -1.53 -4.50
C ARG A 48 1.24 -2.48 -3.52
N SER A 49 1.84 -2.65 -2.33
CA SER A 49 1.30 -3.53 -1.31
C SER A 49 -0.09 -3.07 -0.86
N ALA A 50 -0.27 -1.76 -0.69
CA ALA A 50 -1.57 -1.20 -0.33
C ALA A 50 -2.61 -1.47 -1.41
N CYS A 51 -2.24 -1.33 -2.68
CA CYS A 51 -3.14 -1.63 -3.80
C CYS A 51 -3.51 -3.10 -3.82
N ILE A 52 -2.53 -3.99 -3.62
CA ILE A 52 -2.78 -5.43 -3.59
C ILE A 52 -3.70 -5.77 -2.42
N GLU A 53 -3.44 -5.22 -1.23
CA GLU A 53 -4.29 -5.48 -0.05
C GLU A 53 -5.72 -5.02 -0.29
N GLY A 54 -5.90 -3.81 -0.81
CA GLY A 54 -7.23 -3.29 -1.11
C GLY A 54 -7.96 -4.14 -2.14
N ALA A 55 -7.28 -4.53 -3.21
CA ALA A 55 -7.86 -5.38 -4.25
C ALA A 55 -8.20 -6.77 -3.70
N ARG A 56 -7.32 -7.35 -2.87
CA ARG A 56 -7.58 -8.66 -2.25
C ARG A 56 -8.83 -8.62 -1.39
N MET A 57 -8.94 -7.59 -0.56
CA MET A 57 -10.09 -7.44 0.34
C MET A 57 -11.39 -7.28 -0.45
N ALA A 58 -11.35 -6.46 -1.51
CA ALA A 58 -12.53 -6.23 -2.35
C ALA A 58 -12.93 -7.50 -3.08
N LEU A 59 -11.97 -8.16 -3.74
CA LEU A 59 -12.24 -9.38 -4.50
C LEU A 59 -12.69 -10.53 -3.60
N ALA A 60 -12.09 -10.65 -2.41
CA ALA A 60 -12.49 -11.68 -1.46
C ALA A 60 -13.94 -11.48 -1.02
N ARG A 61 -14.34 -10.24 -0.79
CA ARG A 61 -15.71 -9.93 -0.40
C ARG A 61 -16.70 -10.25 -1.52
N VAL A 62 -16.35 -9.89 -2.76
CA VAL A 62 -17.17 -10.23 -3.91
C VAL A 62 -17.30 -11.75 -4.04
N LYS A 63 -16.18 -12.47 -3.92
CA LYS A 63 -16.19 -13.93 -4.02
C LYS A 63 -16.95 -14.58 -2.90
N ALA A 64 -17.00 -13.98 -1.72
CA ALA A 64 -17.79 -14.49 -0.61
C ALA A 64 -19.30 -14.53 -0.91
N TYR A 65 -19.77 -13.58 -1.70
CA TYR A 65 -21.17 -13.51 -2.09
C TYR A 65 -21.47 -14.16 -3.45
N TRP A 66 -20.48 -14.22 -4.32
CA TRP A 66 -20.61 -14.81 -5.66
C TRP A 66 -19.42 -15.75 -5.88
N THR A 67 -19.55 -16.97 -5.37
CA THR A 67 -18.43 -17.93 -5.34
C THR A 67 -17.97 -18.38 -6.72
N ASP A 68 -18.80 -18.22 -7.76
CA ASP A 68 -18.47 -18.61 -9.12
C ASP A 68 -17.54 -17.61 -9.84
N ILE A 69 -17.31 -16.46 -9.23
CA ILE A 69 -16.46 -15.45 -9.84
C ILE A 69 -15.00 -15.88 -9.77
N GLU A 70 -14.32 -15.83 -10.91
CA GLU A 70 -12.88 -16.05 -11.01
C GLU A 70 -12.17 -14.72 -11.10
N ALA A 71 -11.50 -14.33 -10.01
CA ALA A 71 -10.87 -13.01 -9.90
C ALA A 71 -9.83 -12.77 -10.98
N THR A 72 -9.03 -13.80 -11.31
CA THR A 72 -8.00 -13.66 -12.34
C THR A 72 -8.59 -13.43 -13.72
N VAL A 73 -9.73 -14.05 -14.02
CA VAL A 73 -10.42 -13.84 -15.29
C VAL A 73 -10.93 -12.40 -15.37
N ILE A 74 -11.58 -11.93 -14.30
CA ILE A 74 -12.09 -10.56 -14.26
C ILE A 74 -10.96 -9.55 -14.38
N ALA A 75 -9.85 -9.77 -13.67
CA ALA A 75 -8.70 -8.87 -13.70
C ALA A 75 -8.03 -8.80 -15.06
N SER A 76 -8.11 -9.87 -15.85
CA SER A 76 -7.52 -9.93 -17.19
C SER A 76 -8.43 -9.39 -18.28
N GLN A 77 -9.68 -9.06 -17.97
CA GLN A 77 -10.60 -8.45 -18.94
C GLN A 77 -10.18 -7.02 -19.27
N ASP A 78 -10.43 -6.61 -20.50
CA ASP A 78 -10.21 -5.23 -20.91
C ASP A 78 -11.16 -4.33 -20.11
N PRO A 79 -10.65 -3.33 -19.36
CA PRO A 79 -11.52 -2.41 -18.60
C PRO A 79 -12.56 -1.70 -19.48
N ALA A 80 -12.27 -1.51 -20.76
CA ALA A 80 -13.19 -0.86 -21.70
C ALA A 80 -14.09 -1.85 -22.42
N GLY A 81 -13.93 -3.16 -22.17
CA GLY A 81 -14.62 -4.21 -22.93
C GLY A 81 -15.97 -4.62 -22.39
N GLY A 82 -16.40 -4.09 -21.25
CA GLY A 82 -17.71 -4.40 -20.70
C GLY A 82 -18.81 -3.60 -21.35
N GLN A 83 -20.05 -3.81 -20.88
CA GLN A 83 -21.21 -3.06 -21.33
C GLN A 83 -21.01 -1.56 -21.12
N HIS A 84 -20.37 -1.20 -19.99
CA HIS A 84 -19.93 0.16 -19.71
C HIS A 84 -18.46 0.12 -19.28
N PRO A 85 -17.64 1.12 -19.67
CA PRO A 85 -16.27 1.18 -19.21
C PRO A 85 -16.19 1.19 -17.68
N ALA A 86 -15.13 0.59 -17.14
CA ALA A 86 -14.96 0.51 -15.68
C ALA A 86 -15.02 1.89 -15.02
N GLU A 87 -14.54 2.93 -15.71
CA GLU A 87 -14.54 4.30 -15.21
C GLU A 87 -15.94 4.82 -14.88
N HIS A 88 -16.96 4.33 -15.57
CA HIS A 88 -18.35 4.73 -15.27
C HIS A 88 -18.78 4.33 -13.86
N HIS A 89 -18.15 3.30 -13.30
CA HIS A 89 -18.54 2.76 -12.02
C HIS A 89 -17.65 3.22 -10.86
N LEU A 90 -16.54 3.93 -11.15
CA LEU A 90 -15.58 4.31 -10.11
C LEU A 90 -16.22 5.17 -9.01
N ALA A 91 -17.04 6.15 -9.40
CA ALA A 91 -17.69 7.00 -8.41
C ALA A 91 -18.69 6.23 -7.55
N GLN A 92 -19.37 5.24 -8.13
CA GLN A 92 -20.37 4.44 -7.44
C GLN A 92 -19.75 3.53 -6.38
N VAL A 93 -18.50 3.08 -6.60
CA VAL A 93 -17.86 2.15 -5.66
C VAL A 93 -16.94 2.86 -4.66
N THR A 94 -16.83 4.18 -4.72
CA THR A 94 -15.90 4.94 -3.88
C THR A 94 -16.20 4.74 -2.40
N GLU A 95 -17.46 4.81 -1.99
CA GLU A 95 -17.80 4.65 -0.57
C GLU A 95 -17.52 3.22 -0.10
N GLY A 96 -17.86 2.23 -0.92
CA GLY A 96 -17.51 0.85 -0.61
C GLY A 96 -16.01 0.65 -0.48
N ALA A 97 -15.24 1.29 -1.34
CA ALA A 97 -13.78 1.22 -1.28
C ALA A 97 -13.25 1.82 0.04
N ARG A 98 -13.84 2.92 0.52
CA ARG A 98 -13.45 3.52 1.80
C ARG A 98 -13.73 2.59 2.97
N LEU A 99 -14.86 1.91 2.94
CA LEU A 99 -15.20 0.95 3.99
C LEU A 99 -14.23 -0.23 4.02
N ILE A 100 -13.82 -0.70 2.85
CA ILE A 100 -12.84 -1.78 2.75
C ILE A 100 -11.46 -1.28 3.19
N GLU A 101 -11.09 -0.07 2.80
CA GLU A 101 -9.81 0.54 3.20
C GLU A 101 -9.66 0.55 4.72
N ALA A 102 -10.73 0.87 5.45
CA ALA A 102 -10.69 0.89 6.90
C ALA A 102 -10.38 -0.48 7.52
N GLN A 103 -10.63 -1.56 6.79
CA GLN A 103 -10.36 -2.92 7.23
C GLN A 103 -9.00 -3.45 6.79
N CYS A 104 -8.31 -2.75 5.90
CA CYS A 104 -7.02 -3.19 5.38
C CYS A 104 -5.90 -2.93 6.37
N SER A 105 -4.94 -3.84 6.44
CA SER A 105 -3.71 -3.60 7.18
C SER A 105 -2.81 -2.69 6.36
N LYS A 106 -2.36 -1.61 6.99
CA LYS A 106 -1.47 -0.64 6.35
C LYS A 106 0.00 -0.91 6.64
N ASN A 107 0.27 -1.96 7.40
CA ASN A 107 1.63 -2.28 7.85
C ASN A 107 2.20 -3.53 7.19
N ILE A 108 1.45 -4.18 6.30
CA ILE A 108 1.86 -5.42 5.65
C ILE A 108 2.35 -5.12 4.24
N LEU A 109 3.53 -5.67 3.93
CA LEU A 109 4.08 -5.64 2.57
C LEU A 109 3.98 -7.04 1.96
N PHE A 110 3.44 -7.11 0.76
CA PHE A 110 3.25 -8.37 0.02
C PHE A 110 4.26 -8.50 -1.11
N GLU A 111 5.52 -8.44 -0.76
CA GLU A 111 6.59 -8.57 -1.75
C GLU A 111 7.26 -9.94 -1.71
#